data_34e6efb052648d0cd565fb7b352a37c6
#
_entry.id   34e6efb052648d0cd565fb7b352a37c6
#
_cell.length_a   1.000
_cell.length_b   1.000
_cell.length_c   1.000
_cell.angle_alpha   90.00
_cell.angle_beta   90.00
_cell.angle_gamma   90.00
#
_symmetry.space_group_name_H-M   'P 1'
#
loop_
_entity.id
_entity.type
_entity.pdbx_description
1 polymer ?
#
loop_
_entity_poly.entity_id
_entity_poly.type
_entity_poly.pdbx_seq_one_letter_code
_entity_poly.pdbx_strand_id
1 'polypeptide(L)'
;MRERRAVYLPEVRSCVSDAAGPRVLDLGPGRGEWLQVLADAGVPAQGVDDNPAMVEHLRGRGLDVAAGDAAEHLAALPDGKLDAVTAFHVVEHLDLESMLALLAHTARVLRPGGLLVLETPHPANLVMGACNFYLDPTHRSPIPPARLEFLAAASGFTDVRVWELHPKEDVDLSGLRLPGVAAADTAVLAAELQKGLFGPQDYAVLARAPG
;
A
#
# COMPACT_ATOMS: atom_id res chain seq x y z
N MET A 1 13.45 1.98 3.94
CA MET A 1 12.32 1.49 3.11
C MET A 1 12.06 0.00 3.31
N ARG A 2 13.05 -0.93 3.23
CA ARG A 2 12.82 -2.37 3.46
C ARG A 2 12.15 -2.68 4.80
N GLU A 3 12.60 -2.08 5.89
CA GLU A 3 11.98 -2.27 7.22
C GLU A 3 10.52 -1.85 7.25
N ARG A 4 10.17 -0.75 6.57
CA ARG A 4 8.79 -0.29 6.46
C ARG A 4 7.89 -1.29 5.73
N ARG A 5 8.40 -1.99 4.71
CA ARG A 5 7.64 -3.00 3.96
C ARG A 5 7.57 -4.33 4.71
N ALA A 6 8.55 -4.64 5.55
CA ALA A 6 8.61 -5.90 6.28
C ALA A 6 7.40 -6.13 7.21
N VAL A 7 6.66 -5.10 7.60
CA VAL A 7 5.45 -5.20 8.43
C VAL A 7 4.35 -6.05 7.77
N TYR A 8 4.33 -6.15 6.44
CA TYR A 8 3.34 -6.93 5.70
C TYR A 8 3.72 -8.41 5.54
N LEU A 9 4.98 -8.77 5.81
CA LEU A 9 5.47 -10.13 5.58
C LEU A 9 4.70 -11.21 6.34
N PRO A 10 4.30 -11.03 7.61
CA PRO A 10 3.48 -12.00 8.32
C PRO A 10 2.13 -12.25 7.64
N GLU A 11 1.44 -11.18 7.18
CA GLU A 11 0.15 -11.28 6.48
C GLU A 11 0.28 -12.04 5.16
N VAL A 12 1.31 -11.71 4.36
CA VAL A 12 1.57 -12.41 3.09
C VAL A 12 1.93 -13.87 3.35
N ARG A 13 2.83 -14.17 4.28
CA ARG A 13 3.21 -15.56 4.61
C ARG A 13 2.03 -16.41 5.09
N SER A 14 1.08 -15.81 5.78
CA SER A 14 -0.11 -16.51 6.27
C SER A 14 -1.03 -17.00 5.16
N CYS A 15 -0.94 -16.42 3.96
CA CYS A 15 -1.79 -16.77 2.83
C CYS A 15 -1.08 -17.46 1.67
N VAL A 16 0.26 -17.41 1.59
CA VAL A 16 1.00 -18.03 0.49
C VAL A 16 0.98 -19.57 0.62
N SER A 17 0.58 -20.22 -0.46
CA SER A 17 0.53 -21.67 -0.58
C SER A 17 1.88 -22.21 -1.11
N ASP A 18 2.12 -23.54 -0.91
CA ASP A 18 3.30 -24.26 -1.41
C ASP A 18 3.21 -24.56 -2.93
N ALA A 19 2.27 -23.97 -3.65
CA ALA A 19 2.10 -24.17 -5.07
C ALA A 19 3.29 -23.61 -5.88
N ALA A 20 3.63 -24.27 -6.98
CA ALA A 20 4.77 -23.89 -7.81
C ALA A 20 4.59 -22.53 -8.49
N GLY A 21 5.68 -21.76 -8.59
CA GLY A 21 5.76 -20.46 -9.26
C GLY A 21 5.38 -19.27 -8.36
N PRO A 22 5.51 -18.04 -8.90
CA PRO A 22 5.17 -16.85 -8.14
C PRO A 22 3.67 -16.80 -7.82
N ARG A 23 3.36 -16.59 -6.55
CA ARG A 23 2.00 -16.52 -5.99
C ARG A 23 1.70 -15.14 -5.42
N VAL A 24 2.72 -14.28 -5.32
CA VAL A 24 2.59 -12.87 -4.92
C VAL A 24 2.92 -12.00 -6.13
N LEU A 25 2.05 -11.08 -6.46
CA LEU A 25 2.29 -10.07 -7.50
C LEU A 25 2.39 -8.69 -6.86
N ASP A 26 3.51 -7.99 -7.13
CA ASP A 26 3.74 -6.61 -6.68
C ASP A 26 3.55 -5.66 -7.87
N LEU A 27 2.57 -4.77 -7.77
CA LEU A 27 2.24 -3.80 -8.81
C LEU A 27 3.06 -2.53 -8.58
N GLY A 28 3.84 -2.10 -9.59
CA GLY A 28 4.73 -0.96 -9.48
C GLY A 28 5.81 -1.16 -8.40
N PRO A 29 6.69 -2.17 -8.50
CA PRO A 29 7.65 -2.53 -7.45
C PRO A 29 8.68 -1.44 -7.16
N GLY A 30 8.74 -0.38 -7.94
CA GLY A 30 9.69 0.71 -7.77
C GLY A 30 11.13 0.20 -7.72
N ARG A 31 11.85 0.47 -6.64
CA ARG A 31 13.23 -0.01 -6.45
C ARG A 31 13.33 -1.47 -6.00
N GLY A 32 12.22 -2.18 -5.89
CA GLY A 32 12.15 -3.60 -5.53
C GLY A 32 12.42 -3.89 -4.05
N GLU A 33 12.22 -2.92 -3.16
CA GLU A 33 12.45 -3.14 -1.73
C GLU A 33 11.56 -4.26 -1.18
N TRP A 34 10.29 -4.30 -1.61
CA TRP A 34 9.36 -5.34 -1.18
C TRP A 34 9.67 -6.70 -1.82
N LEU A 35 9.92 -6.74 -3.12
CA LEU A 35 10.34 -7.97 -3.80
C LEU A 35 11.60 -8.58 -3.15
N GLN A 36 12.53 -7.73 -2.70
CA GLN A 36 13.70 -8.21 -1.98
C GLN A 36 13.36 -8.76 -0.60
N VAL A 37 12.43 -8.14 0.14
CA VAL A 37 11.95 -8.68 1.43
C VAL A 37 11.30 -10.05 1.23
N LEU A 38 10.50 -10.21 0.18
CA LEU A 38 9.88 -11.50 -0.15
C LEU A 38 10.94 -12.55 -0.54
N ALA A 39 11.91 -12.18 -1.38
CA ALA A 39 13.01 -13.06 -1.80
C ALA A 39 13.85 -13.52 -0.61
N ASP A 40 14.26 -12.59 0.28
CA ASP A 40 15.02 -12.88 1.50
C ASP A 40 14.21 -13.79 2.47
N ALA A 41 12.89 -13.74 2.38
CA ALA A 41 11.97 -14.57 3.16
C ALA A 41 11.62 -15.92 2.50
N GLY A 42 12.14 -16.19 1.29
CA GLY A 42 11.84 -17.41 0.53
C GLY A 42 10.42 -17.45 -0.04
N VAL A 43 9.76 -16.30 -0.21
CA VAL A 43 8.41 -16.18 -0.78
C VAL A 43 8.52 -15.92 -2.28
N PRO A 44 8.07 -16.83 -3.16
CA PRO A 44 8.09 -16.62 -4.60
C PRO A 44 7.16 -15.48 -5.01
N ALA A 45 7.72 -14.42 -5.61
CA ALA A 45 6.99 -13.23 -6.01
C ALA A 45 7.45 -12.74 -7.39
N GLN A 46 6.54 -12.07 -8.08
CA GLN A 46 6.82 -11.36 -9.32
C GLN A 46 6.39 -9.89 -9.17
N GLY A 47 7.13 -8.97 -9.78
CA GLY A 47 6.71 -7.59 -9.96
C GLY A 47 6.18 -7.35 -11.37
N VAL A 48 5.42 -6.27 -11.55
CA VAL A 48 5.09 -5.72 -12.88
C VAL A 48 5.26 -4.21 -12.85
N ASP A 49 5.99 -3.67 -13.83
CA ASP A 49 6.30 -2.23 -13.93
C ASP A 49 6.29 -1.81 -15.40
N ASP A 50 5.73 -0.66 -15.71
CA ASP A 50 5.67 -0.10 -17.06
C ASP A 50 6.95 0.68 -17.44
N ASN A 51 7.83 0.95 -16.46
CA ASN A 51 9.10 1.63 -16.67
C ASN A 51 10.21 0.65 -17.08
N PRO A 52 10.65 0.64 -18.39
CA PRO A 52 11.64 -0.31 -18.86
C PRO A 52 12.98 -0.25 -18.13
N ALA A 53 13.41 0.95 -17.73
CA ALA A 53 14.68 1.12 -17.00
C ALA A 53 14.60 0.52 -15.59
N MET A 54 13.44 0.62 -14.95
CA MET A 54 13.22 0.00 -13.64
C MET A 54 13.17 -1.51 -13.75
N VAL A 55 12.46 -2.05 -14.76
CA VAL A 55 12.42 -3.49 -15.04
C VAL A 55 13.83 -4.06 -15.27
N GLU A 56 14.64 -3.40 -16.12
CA GLU A 56 16.02 -3.82 -16.36
C GLU A 56 16.87 -3.79 -15.08
N HIS A 57 16.77 -2.71 -14.31
CA HIS A 57 17.48 -2.59 -13.04
C HIS A 57 17.13 -3.73 -12.07
N LEU A 58 15.84 -4.05 -11.92
CA LEU A 58 15.38 -5.08 -11.00
C LEU A 58 15.77 -6.49 -11.45
N ARG A 59 15.66 -6.78 -12.75
CA ARG A 59 16.13 -8.05 -13.35
C ARG A 59 17.62 -8.22 -13.18
N GLY A 60 18.41 -7.14 -13.33
CA GLY A 60 19.85 -7.14 -13.07
C GLY A 60 20.22 -7.48 -11.62
N ARG A 61 19.29 -7.31 -10.68
CA ARG A 61 19.41 -7.73 -9.27
C ARG A 61 18.88 -9.14 -9.00
N GLY A 62 18.46 -9.87 -10.02
CA GLY A 62 17.91 -11.22 -9.88
C GLY A 62 16.46 -11.28 -9.41
N LEU A 63 15.71 -10.16 -9.46
CA LEU A 63 14.29 -10.12 -9.14
C LEU A 63 13.45 -10.45 -10.37
N ASP A 64 12.37 -11.21 -10.17
CA ASP A 64 11.43 -11.54 -11.25
C ASP A 64 10.46 -10.36 -11.45
N VAL A 65 10.56 -9.70 -12.60
CA VAL A 65 9.73 -8.53 -12.95
C VAL A 65 9.30 -8.61 -14.40
N ALA A 66 7.99 -8.54 -14.64
CA ALA A 66 7.41 -8.38 -15.97
C ALA A 66 7.41 -6.90 -16.37
N ALA A 67 7.62 -6.63 -17.68
CA ALA A 67 7.45 -5.30 -18.25
C ALA A 67 6.01 -5.14 -18.74
N GLY A 68 5.32 -4.06 -18.39
CA GLY A 68 4.00 -3.75 -18.87
C GLY A 68 3.12 -3.01 -17.87
N ASP A 69 1.92 -2.65 -18.32
CA ASP A 69 0.89 -2.05 -17.51
C ASP A 69 0.33 -3.06 -16.50
N ALA A 70 0.10 -2.61 -15.27
CA ALA A 70 -0.36 -3.47 -14.17
C ALA A 70 -1.77 -4.03 -14.41
N ALA A 71 -2.69 -3.22 -14.96
CA ALA A 71 -4.07 -3.65 -15.22
C ALA A 71 -4.12 -4.65 -16.39
N GLU A 72 -3.35 -4.41 -17.47
CA GLU A 72 -3.23 -5.34 -18.59
C GLU A 72 -2.60 -6.68 -18.13
N HIS A 73 -1.57 -6.61 -17.28
CA HIS A 73 -0.94 -7.80 -16.75
C HIS A 73 -1.93 -8.62 -15.90
N LEU A 74 -2.65 -7.97 -14.98
CA LEU A 74 -3.70 -8.63 -14.20
C LEU A 74 -4.79 -9.23 -15.10
N ALA A 75 -5.24 -8.49 -16.12
CA ALA A 75 -6.28 -8.97 -17.05
C ALA A 75 -5.88 -10.27 -17.77
N ALA A 76 -4.59 -10.44 -18.07
CA ALA A 76 -4.05 -11.63 -18.76
C ALA A 76 -3.86 -12.85 -17.83
N LEU A 77 -3.87 -12.68 -16.52
CA LEU A 77 -3.71 -13.79 -15.58
C LEU A 77 -4.99 -14.62 -15.45
N PRO A 78 -4.89 -15.95 -15.24
CA PRO A 78 -6.04 -16.79 -14.92
C PRO A 78 -6.68 -16.44 -13.58
N ASP A 79 -7.96 -16.78 -13.43
CA ASP A 79 -8.71 -16.65 -12.18
C ASP A 79 -8.06 -17.50 -11.06
N GLY A 80 -8.02 -16.96 -9.85
CA GLY A 80 -7.52 -17.64 -8.67
C GLY A 80 -6.03 -18.03 -8.73
N LYS A 81 -5.25 -17.40 -9.63
CA LYS A 81 -3.83 -17.70 -9.83
C LYS A 81 -2.96 -17.28 -8.64
N LEU A 82 -3.31 -16.19 -7.97
CA LEU A 82 -2.47 -15.53 -6.97
C LEU A 82 -2.98 -15.76 -5.54
N ASP A 83 -2.06 -15.78 -4.60
CA ASP A 83 -2.34 -15.80 -3.16
C ASP A 83 -2.35 -14.38 -2.57
N ALA A 84 -1.53 -13.46 -3.13
CA ALA A 84 -1.52 -12.07 -2.74
C ALA A 84 -1.21 -11.13 -3.91
N VAL A 85 -1.80 -9.94 -3.86
CA VAL A 85 -1.46 -8.80 -4.71
C VAL A 85 -1.13 -7.62 -3.80
N THR A 86 -0.01 -6.97 -4.07
CA THR A 86 0.46 -5.80 -3.32
C THR A 86 0.68 -4.62 -4.25
N ALA A 87 0.39 -3.41 -3.79
CA ALA A 87 0.68 -2.17 -4.49
C ALA A 87 1.04 -1.09 -3.47
N PHE A 88 2.23 -0.51 -3.62
CA PHE A 88 2.77 0.48 -2.70
C PHE A 88 3.01 1.78 -3.44
N HIS A 89 2.26 2.83 -3.10
CA HIS A 89 2.31 4.13 -3.78
C HIS A 89 2.02 4.01 -5.29
N VAL A 90 0.92 3.33 -5.62
CA VAL A 90 0.43 3.15 -6.99
C VAL A 90 -0.96 3.76 -7.16
N VAL A 91 -1.83 3.54 -6.18
CA VAL A 91 -3.26 3.86 -6.32
C VAL A 91 -3.53 5.37 -6.41
N GLU A 92 -2.68 6.21 -5.84
CA GLU A 92 -2.75 7.67 -5.92
C GLU A 92 -2.50 8.22 -7.33
N HIS A 93 -1.92 7.42 -8.21
CA HIS A 93 -1.68 7.76 -9.62
C HIS A 93 -2.87 7.41 -10.53
N LEU A 94 -3.85 6.64 -10.02
CA LEU A 94 -4.97 6.15 -10.80
C LEU A 94 -6.18 7.11 -10.74
N ASP A 95 -6.92 7.22 -11.83
CA ASP A 95 -8.28 7.73 -11.79
C ASP A 95 -9.25 6.68 -11.24
N LEU A 96 -10.50 7.08 -11.04
CA LEU A 96 -11.50 6.20 -10.44
C LEU A 96 -11.78 4.97 -11.32
N GLU A 97 -11.82 5.13 -12.65
CA GLU A 97 -12.09 4.03 -13.57
C GLU A 97 -10.97 3.00 -13.54
N SER A 98 -9.72 3.46 -13.63
CA SER A 98 -8.53 2.61 -13.53
C SER A 98 -8.44 1.91 -12.16
N MET A 99 -8.79 2.60 -11.07
CA MET A 99 -8.84 2.03 -9.72
C MET A 99 -9.87 0.89 -9.63
N LEU A 100 -11.08 1.10 -10.15
CA LEU A 100 -12.13 0.08 -10.14
C LEU A 100 -11.75 -1.12 -11.01
N ALA A 101 -11.14 -0.88 -12.18
CA ALA A 101 -10.63 -1.95 -13.04
C ALA A 101 -9.54 -2.76 -12.34
N LEU A 102 -8.57 -2.10 -11.68
CA LEU A 102 -7.52 -2.76 -10.91
C LEU A 102 -8.10 -3.62 -9.79
N LEU A 103 -9.06 -3.09 -9.02
CA LEU A 103 -9.71 -3.85 -7.94
C LEU A 103 -10.48 -5.05 -8.49
N ALA A 104 -11.24 -4.90 -9.58
CA ALA A 104 -12.00 -5.98 -10.20
C ALA A 104 -11.08 -7.10 -10.74
N HIS A 105 -10.00 -6.73 -11.45
CA HIS A 105 -9.03 -7.72 -11.93
C HIS A 105 -8.33 -8.40 -10.76
N THR A 106 -7.97 -7.66 -9.73
CA THR A 106 -7.32 -8.22 -8.53
C THR A 106 -8.24 -9.20 -7.81
N ALA A 107 -9.52 -8.87 -7.63
CA ALA A 107 -10.49 -9.78 -7.01
C ALA A 107 -10.62 -11.11 -7.80
N ARG A 108 -10.57 -11.05 -9.13
CA ARG A 108 -10.65 -12.22 -10.02
C ARG A 108 -9.39 -13.10 -9.97
N VAL A 109 -8.19 -12.48 -10.00
CA VAL A 109 -6.93 -13.25 -10.07
C VAL A 109 -6.49 -13.80 -8.71
N LEU A 110 -6.94 -13.21 -7.62
CA LEU A 110 -6.74 -13.75 -6.29
C LEU A 110 -7.60 -15.02 -6.10
N ARG A 111 -7.00 -16.05 -5.49
CA ARG A 111 -7.82 -17.18 -5.03
C ARG A 111 -8.79 -16.75 -3.93
N PRO A 112 -9.85 -17.52 -3.66
CA PRO A 112 -10.73 -17.26 -2.52
C PRO A 112 -9.93 -17.07 -1.22
N GLY A 113 -10.18 -15.95 -0.52
CA GLY A 113 -9.46 -15.57 0.69
C GLY A 113 -8.03 -15.05 0.47
N GLY A 114 -7.58 -14.89 -0.80
CA GLY A 114 -6.30 -14.28 -1.14
C GLY A 114 -6.18 -12.84 -0.64
N LEU A 115 -4.97 -12.35 -0.44
CA LEU A 115 -4.69 -11.07 0.21
C LEU A 115 -4.48 -9.95 -0.82
N LEU A 116 -5.18 -8.84 -0.62
CA LEU A 116 -4.88 -7.54 -1.24
C LEU A 116 -4.21 -6.63 -0.21
N VAL A 117 -3.13 -5.93 -0.61
CA VAL A 117 -2.50 -4.86 0.17
C VAL A 117 -2.33 -3.63 -0.72
N LEU A 118 -2.94 -2.51 -0.35
CA LEU A 118 -2.79 -1.22 -1.02
C LEU A 118 -2.27 -0.19 -0.01
N GLU A 119 -1.05 0.30 -0.17
CA GLU A 119 -0.48 1.37 0.65
C GLU A 119 -0.39 2.66 -0.16
N THR A 120 -0.76 3.79 0.45
CA THR A 120 -0.77 5.12 -0.18
C THR A 120 -0.59 6.23 0.87
N PRO A 121 -0.19 7.47 0.49
CA PRO A 121 -0.05 8.57 1.42
C PRO A 121 -1.33 8.88 2.20
N HIS A 122 -1.19 9.19 3.49
CA HIS A 122 -2.32 9.44 4.39
C HIS A 122 -2.74 10.92 4.38
N PRO A 123 -3.89 11.28 3.76
CA PRO A 123 -4.28 12.69 3.62
C PRO A 123 -4.74 13.35 4.92
N ALA A 124 -5.05 12.59 5.98
CA ALA A 124 -5.37 13.17 7.29
C ALA A 124 -4.12 13.71 8.01
N ASN A 125 -2.91 13.29 7.63
CA ASN A 125 -1.68 14.00 7.97
C ASN A 125 -1.63 15.27 7.12
N LEU A 126 -1.75 16.44 7.75
CA LEU A 126 -1.86 17.73 7.05
C LEU A 126 -0.61 18.07 6.24
N VAL A 127 0.57 17.71 6.71
CA VAL A 127 1.82 17.93 5.96
C VAL A 127 1.84 17.04 4.71
N MET A 128 1.42 15.79 4.84
CA MET A 128 1.31 14.88 3.69
C MET A 128 0.22 15.34 2.74
N GLY A 129 -0.99 15.55 3.20
CA GLY A 129 -2.16 15.85 2.36
C GLY A 129 -2.12 17.23 1.71
N ALA A 130 -1.50 18.25 2.35
CA ALA A 130 -1.47 19.61 1.85
C ALA A 130 -0.17 20.00 1.12
N CYS A 131 0.91 19.24 1.31
CA CYS A 131 2.23 19.61 0.76
C CYS A 131 2.93 18.42 0.09
N ASN A 132 3.32 17.40 0.87
CA ASN A 132 4.21 16.36 0.37
C ASN A 132 3.59 15.51 -0.73
N PHE A 133 2.27 15.31 -0.71
CA PHE A 133 1.53 14.61 -1.76
C PHE A 133 1.79 15.23 -3.14
N TYR A 134 1.87 16.54 -3.23
CA TYR A 134 2.02 17.28 -4.50
C TYR A 134 3.48 17.45 -4.95
N LEU A 135 4.45 16.84 -4.24
CA LEU A 135 5.85 16.81 -4.68
C LEU A 135 6.04 15.88 -5.89
N ASP A 136 5.20 14.86 -6.01
CA ASP A 136 5.14 14.03 -7.20
C ASP A 136 4.05 14.57 -8.15
N PRO A 137 4.42 15.06 -9.36
CA PRO A 137 3.47 15.64 -10.31
C PRO A 137 2.54 14.59 -10.95
N THR A 138 2.82 13.30 -10.77
CA THR A 138 1.99 12.22 -11.30
C THR A 138 0.88 11.80 -10.34
N HIS A 139 0.92 12.23 -9.08
CA HIS A 139 -0.17 12.05 -8.13
C HIS A 139 -1.43 12.80 -8.59
N ARG A 140 -2.55 12.10 -8.68
CA ARG A 140 -3.83 12.67 -9.14
C ARG A 140 -4.62 13.31 -8.02
N SER A 141 -4.89 12.56 -6.95
CA SER A 141 -5.62 13.07 -5.78
C SER A 141 -5.32 12.24 -4.54
N PRO A 142 -5.23 12.88 -3.36
CA PRO A 142 -5.15 12.15 -2.11
C PRO A 142 -6.41 11.28 -1.91
N ILE A 143 -6.22 10.06 -1.44
CA ILE A 143 -7.33 9.11 -1.23
C ILE A 143 -7.55 8.97 0.27
N PRO A 144 -8.68 9.45 0.83
CA PRO A 144 -9.01 9.19 2.24
C PRO A 144 -9.18 7.69 2.51
N PRO A 145 -8.73 7.16 3.68
CA PRO A 145 -8.86 5.73 4.01
C PRO A 145 -10.26 5.18 3.82
N ALA A 146 -11.30 5.89 4.29
CA ALA A 146 -12.70 5.48 4.14
C ALA A 146 -13.14 5.33 2.67
N ARG A 147 -12.54 6.11 1.73
CA ARG A 147 -12.83 5.97 0.31
C ARG A 147 -12.22 4.69 -0.26
N LEU A 148 -10.95 4.40 0.05
CA LEU A 148 -10.28 3.19 -0.46
C LEU A 148 -10.88 1.92 0.15
N GLU A 149 -11.21 1.95 1.45
CA GLU A 149 -11.95 0.90 2.15
C GLU A 149 -13.30 0.61 1.48
N PHE A 150 -14.08 1.66 1.22
CA PHE A 150 -15.37 1.55 0.52
C PHE A 150 -15.22 0.95 -0.88
N LEU A 151 -14.23 1.42 -1.67
CA LEU A 151 -14.00 0.92 -3.03
C LEU A 151 -13.59 -0.56 -3.02
N ALA A 152 -12.73 -0.98 -2.09
CA ALA A 152 -12.38 -2.38 -1.93
C ALA A 152 -13.61 -3.23 -1.58
N ALA A 153 -14.40 -2.83 -0.58
CA ALA A 153 -15.62 -3.53 -0.18
C ALA A 153 -16.66 -3.59 -1.32
N ALA A 154 -16.86 -2.48 -2.04
CA ALA A 154 -17.77 -2.41 -3.18
C ALA A 154 -17.31 -3.26 -4.38
N SER A 155 -16.02 -3.56 -4.47
CA SER A 155 -15.44 -4.47 -5.47
C SER A 155 -15.49 -5.95 -5.05
N GLY A 156 -16.16 -6.26 -3.93
CA GLY A 156 -16.39 -7.62 -3.44
C GLY A 156 -15.37 -8.14 -2.42
N PHE A 157 -14.37 -7.35 -2.06
CA PHE A 157 -13.42 -7.74 -1.02
C PHE A 157 -14.10 -7.78 0.36
N THR A 158 -13.63 -8.69 1.20
CA THR A 158 -14.10 -8.92 2.57
C THR A 158 -12.96 -8.70 3.57
N ASP A 159 -13.24 -8.70 4.87
CA ASP A 159 -12.25 -8.47 5.94
C ASP A 159 -11.35 -7.24 5.64
N VAL A 160 -12.00 -6.14 5.22
CA VAL A 160 -11.30 -4.90 4.86
C VAL A 160 -10.81 -4.21 6.14
N ARG A 161 -9.51 -4.02 6.24
CA ARG A 161 -8.84 -3.41 7.41
C ARG A 161 -7.95 -2.25 6.97
N VAL A 162 -7.96 -1.18 7.73
CA VAL A 162 -7.07 -0.03 7.53
C VAL A 162 -5.95 -0.08 8.57
N TRP A 163 -4.70 -0.01 8.09
CA TRP A 163 -3.52 0.14 8.93
C TRP A 163 -2.98 1.56 8.79
N GLU A 164 -2.81 2.25 9.89
CA GLU A 164 -2.12 3.54 9.95
C GLU A 164 -0.61 3.32 10.14
N LEU A 165 0.22 3.99 9.32
CA LEU A 165 1.62 3.63 9.15
C LEU A 165 2.54 4.84 9.22
N HIS A 166 3.77 4.61 9.69
CA HIS A 166 4.90 5.54 9.61
C HIS A 166 4.63 6.91 10.25
N PRO A 167 4.14 6.98 11.52
CA PRO A 167 4.08 8.24 12.22
C PRO A 167 5.50 8.82 12.40
N LYS A 168 5.61 10.14 12.62
CA LYS A 168 6.87 10.76 13.02
C LYS A 168 7.12 10.49 14.50
N GLU A 169 7.99 9.54 14.80
CA GLU A 169 8.34 9.11 16.16
C GLU A 169 9.30 10.07 16.86
N ASP A 170 10.01 10.93 16.11
CA ASP A 170 10.98 11.90 16.61
C ASP A 170 10.35 13.18 17.17
N VAL A 171 9.03 13.31 17.09
CA VAL A 171 8.29 14.47 17.59
C VAL A 171 7.26 14.01 18.63
N ASP A 172 7.39 14.53 19.86
CA ASP A 172 6.45 14.30 20.97
C ASP A 172 5.98 15.64 21.55
N LEU A 173 4.70 15.93 21.40
CA LEU A 173 4.05 17.13 21.91
C LEU A 173 3.39 16.93 23.29
N SER A 174 3.49 15.77 23.92
CA SER A 174 2.86 15.49 25.21
C SER A 174 3.34 16.43 26.34
N GLY A 175 4.56 16.95 26.19
CA GLY A 175 5.18 17.92 27.09
C GLY A 175 4.82 19.39 26.81
N LEU A 176 4.01 19.70 25.78
CA LEU A 176 3.65 21.07 25.43
C LEU A 176 2.99 21.81 26.60
N ARG A 177 3.41 23.03 26.85
CA ARG A 177 2.81 23.95 27.85
C ARG A 177 2.64 25.33 27.23
N LEU A 178 1.46 25.89 27.34
CA LEU A 178 1.15 27.23 26.83
C LEU A 178 0.85 28.18 28.01
N PRO A 179 1.57 29.30 28.12
CA PRO A 179 1.31 30.28 29.17
C PRO A 179 -0.12 30.81 29.12
N GLY A 180 -0.81 30.83 30.26
CA GLY A 180 -2.18 31.35 30.36
C GLY A 180 -3.27 30.42 29.84
N VAL A 181 -2.94 29.19 29.41
CA VAL A 181 -3.91 28.18 28.97
C VAL A 181 -3.96 27.05 29.98
N ALA A 182 -5.15 26.54 30.30
CA ALA A 182 -5.31 25.40 31.19
C ALA A 182 -4.56 24.15 30.64
N ALA A 183 -3.99 23.37 31.56
CA ALA A 183 -3.21 22.19 31.15
C ALA A 183 -4.04 21.17 30.36
N ALA A 184 -5.33 21.02 30.69
CA ALA A 184 -6.24 20.13 29.96
C ALA A 184 -6.44 20.58 28.48
N ASP A 185 -6.66 21.90 28.27
CA ASP A 185 -6.85 22.46 26.92
C ASP A 185 -5.57 22.38 26.09
N THR A 186 -4.41 22.62 26.75
CA THR A 186 -3.10 22.45 26.10
C THR A 186 -2.86 21.00 25.68
N ALA A 187 -3.25 20.03 26.52
CA ALA A 187 -3.13 18.60 26.18
C ALA A 187 -4.01 18.19 24.99
N VAL A 188 -5.24 18.70 24.91
CA VAL A 188 -6.12 18.47 23.76
C VAL A 188 -5.50 19.04 22.49
N LEU A 189 -5.03 20.29 22.52
CA LEU A 189 -4.37 20.93 21.38
C LEU A 189 -3.10 20.15 20.96
N ALA A 190 -2.28 19.73 21.91
CA ALA A 190 -1.09 18.93 21.66
C ALA A 190 -1.43 17.60 20.94
N ALA A 191 -2.48 16.91 21.40
CA ALA A 191 -2.93 15.67 20.80
C ALA A 191 -3.43 15.86 19.35
N GLU A 192 -4.21 16.92 19.09
CA GLU A 192 -4.70 17.24 17.73
C GLU A 192 -3.54 17.64 16.79
N LEU A 193 -2.59 18.43 17.27
CA LEU A 193 -1.39 18.78 16.50
C LEU A 193 -0.50 17.55 16.24
N GLN A 194 -0.31 16.71 17.26
CA GLN A 194 0.45 15.46 17.11
C GLN A 194 -0.16 14.58 16.03
N LYS A 195 -1.47 14.36 16.09
CA LYS A 195 -2.20 13.57 15.10
C LYS A 195 -2.18 14.18 13.70
N GLY A 196 -2.47 15.48 13.59
CA GLY A 196 -2.62 16.14 12.30
C GLY A 196 -1.31 16.42 11.57
N LEU A 197 -0.21 16.68 12.29
CA LEU A 197 1.07 17.05 11.69
C LEU A 197 2.12 15.95 11.71
N PHE A 198 2.11 15.12 12.75
CA PHE A 198 3.14 14.12 13.03
C PHE A 198 2.60 12.68 13.11
N GLY A 199 1.28 12.50 12.92
CA GLY A 199 0.62 11.21 12.85
C GLY A 199 1.04 10.39 11.61
N PRO A 200 0.31 9.31 11.31
CA PRO A 200 0.62 8.42 10.19
C PRO A 200 0.83 9.18 8.88
N GLN A 201 1.95 8.92 8.19
CA GLN A 201 2.27 9.53 6.90
C GLN A 201 1.70 8.72 5.74
N ASP A 202 1.56 7.42 5.95
CA ASP A 202 0.98 6.47 5.01
C ASP A 202 -0.12 5.67 5.71
N TYR A 203 -0.98 5.05 4.95
CA TYR A 203 -1.90 4.04 5.42
C TYR A 203 -1.99 2.90 4.41
N ALA A 204 -2.42 1.73 4.84
CA ALA A 204 -2.71 0.63 3.94
C ALA A 204 -4.12 0.09 4.15
N VAL A 205 -4.76 -0.31 3.05
CA VAL A 205 -5.94 -1.17 3.06
C VAL A 205 -5.49 -2.60 2.82
N LEU A 206 -5.80 -3.48 3.76
CA LEU A 206 -5.65 -4.93 3.63
C LEU A 206 -7.04 -5.54 3.50
N ALA A 207 -7.22 -6.44 2.55
CA ALA A 207 -8.52 -7.06 2.31
C ALA A 207 -8.38 -8.50 1.79
N ARG A 208 -9.44 -9.29 1.92
CA ARG A 208 -9.49 -10.66 1.40
C ARG A 208 -10.37 -10.75 0.16
N ALA A 209 -9.91 -11.48 -0.84
CA ALA A 209 -10.72 -11.78 -2.02
C ALA A 209 -11.97 -12.56 -1.64
N PRO A 210 -13.10 -12.37 -2.35
CA PRO A 210 -14.33 -13.11 -2.08
C PRO A 210 -14.15 -14.60 -2.24
N GLY A 211 -15.00 -15.38 -1.52
CA GLY A 211 -15.04 -16.82 -1.61
C GLY A 211 -15.84 -17.34 -2.80
#